data_6f6020656d1d39705f91b97ff48e3333
#
_entry.id   6f6020656d1d39705f91b97ff48e3333
#
_cell.length_a   1.000
_cell.length_b   1.000
_cell.length_c   1.000
_cell.angle_alpha   90.00
_cell.angle_beta   90.00
_cell.angle_gamma   90.00
#
_symmetry.space_group_name_H-M   'P 1'
#
loop_
_entity.id
_entity.type
_entity.pdbx_description
1 polymer ?
#
loop_
_entity_poly.entity_id
_entity_poly.type
_entity_poly.pdbx_seq_one_letter_code
_entity_poly.pdbx_strand_id
1 'polypeptide(L)'
;MNDIKSERTDNLRTSTRDIHMETERHPMAVALVKGMDPEVYAVYCFNLHLIYDTMERFAIERNLISADTCRALRLYNDYCELWDEIYEDDLEAEPPTFVSTRSHIDRIIRISKDDDKLMAHIYVRHGGDLYGGQMIKEMVPGKGTVFDFDDVQKSIKELESRLNDNMESEARMSFMYAQSLFDELKDWQDTHSQLMIGNDLDPAS
;
A
#
# COMPACT_ATOMS: atom_id res chain seq x y z
N MET A 1 -32.90 2.64 -2.89
CA MET A 1 -31.81 2.29 -1.96
C MET A 1 -30.44 2.27 -2.63
N ASN A 2 -30.33 1.95 -3.93
CA ASN A 2 -29.07 1.99 -4.69
C ASN A 2 -28.56 3.43 -4.96
N ASP A 3 -29.44 4.39 -5.19
CA ASP A 3 -29.04 5.77 -5.55
C ASP A 3 -28.30 6.50 -4.42
N ILE A 4 -28.72 6.32 -3.16
CA ILE A 4 -28.10 6.98 -2.00
C ILE A 4 -26.69 6.42 -1.70
N LYS A 5 -26.44 5.15 -1.98
CA LYS A 5 -25.11 4.53 -1.78
C LYS A 5 -24.10 4.96 -2.86
N SER A 6 -24.54 5.08 -4.11
CA SER A 6 -23.73 5.62 -5.20
C SER A 6 -23.31 7.08 -4.92
N GLU A 7 -24.25 7.88 -4.44
CA GLU A 7 -24.01 9.29 -4.09
C GLU A 7 -22.97 9.48 -2.96
N ARG A 8 -22.97 8.59 -1.94
CA ARG A 8 -22.00 8.64 -0.82
C ARG A 8 -20.58 8.27 -1.23
N THR A 9 -20.43 7.25 -2.08
CA THR A 9 -19.12 6.87 -2.65
C THR A 9 -18.57 7.99 -3.52
N ASP A 10 -19.41 8.62 -4.32
CA ASP A 10 -19.04 9.75 -5.17
C ASP A 10 -18.64 10.98 -4.34
N ASN A 11 -19.27 11.21 -3.19
CA ASN A 11 -18.92 12.28 -2.26
C ASN A 11 -17.53 12.07 -1.65
N LEU A 12 -17.23 10.88 -1.11
CA LEU A 12 -15.92 10.59 -0.51
C LEU A 12 -14.79 10.67 -1.56
N ARG A 13 -15.03 10.13 -2.75
CA ARG A 13 -14.10 10.20 -3.89
C ARG A 13 -13.87 11.65 -4.34
N THR A 14 -14.89 12.46 -4.33
CA THR A 14 -14.82 13.87 -4.72
C THR A 14 -14.07 14.69 -3.67
N SER A 15 -14.38 14.49 -2.39
CA SER A 15 -13.76 15.25 -1.28
C SER A 15 -12.29 14.87 -1.02
N THR A 16 -11.84 13.71 -1.47
CA THR A 16 -10.44 13.26 -1.37
C THR A 16 -9.66 13.36 -2.67
N ARG A 17 -10.29 13.86 -3.75
CA ARG A 17 -9.71 13.87 -5.10
C ARG A 17 -8.40 14.66 -5.21
N ASP A 18 -8.29 15.77 -4.53
CA ASP A 18 -7.10 16.63 -4.54
C ASP A 18 -5.88 15.89 -3.99
N ILE A 19 -5.99 15.31 -2.79
CA ILE A 19 -4.90 14.55 -2.15
C ILE A 19 -4.62 13.23 -2.87
N HIS A 20 -5.63 12.59 -3.44
CA HIS A 20 -5.45 11.40 -4.28
C HIS A 20 -4.59 11.74 -5.51
N MET A 21 -4.93 12.79 -6.26
CA MET A 21 -4.16 13.24 -7.41
C MET A 21 -2.73 13.69 -7.05
N GLU A 22 -2.54 14.27 -5.87
CA GLU A 22 -1.22 14.61 -5.35
C GLU A 22 -0.40 13.33 -5.09
N THR A 23 -0.98 12.34 -4.44
CA THR A 23 -0.35 11.04 -4.18
C THR A 23 0.04 10.31 -5.47
N GLU A 24 -0.83 10.30 -6.49
CA GLU A 24 -0.55 9.69 -7.80
C GLU A 24 0.60 10.38 -8.57
N ARG A 25 0.84 11.67 -8.30
CA ARG A 25 1.95 12.44 -8.89
C ARG A 25 3.28 12.24 -8.19
N HIS A 26 3.29 11.60 -7.03
CA HIS A 26 4.52 11.32 -6.30
C HIS A 26 5.47 10.49 -7.17
N PRO A 27 6.79 10.78 -7.20
CA PRO A 27 7.76 10.04 -8.04
C PRO A 27 7.69 8.52 -7.86
N MET A 28 7.49 8.03 -6.63
CA MET A 28 7.39 6.60 -6.34
C MET A 28 6.07 6.00 -6.85
N ALA A 29 4.95 6.72 -6.78
CA ALA A 29 3.70 6.29 -7.40
C ALA A 29 3.82 6.22 -8.93
N VAL A 30 4.50 7.17 -9.53
CA VAL A 30 4.81 7.16 -10.97
C VAL A 30 5.71 5.99 -11.34
N ALA A 31 6.69 5.64 -10.49
CA ALA A 31 7.58 4.50 -10.70
C ALA A 31 6.82 3.17 -10.69
N LEU A 32 5.80 3.00 -9.84
CA LEU A 32 4.92 1.81 -9.85
C LEU A 32 4.26 1.58 -11.22
N VAL A 33 3.94 2.65 -11.95
CA VAL A 33 3.25 2.57 -13.26
C VAL A 33 4.24 2.48 -14.43
N LYS A 34 5.52 2.88 -14.23
CA LYS A 34 6.53 2.91 -15.29
C LYS A 34 7.59 1.81 -15.19
N GLY A 35 7.55 1.03 -14.15
CA GLY A 35 8.56 0.07 -13.76
C GLY A 35 9.41 0.60 -12.61
N MET A 36 9.27 -0.04 -11.44
CA MET A 36 10.06 0.24 -10.24
C MET A 36 11.24 -0.73 -10.19
N ASP A 37 12.33 -0.31 -9.59
CA ASP A 37 13.47 -1.19 -9.31
C ASP A 37 13.00 -2.37 -8.42
N PRO A 38 13.43 -3.63 -8.67
CA PRO A 38 12.96 -4.79 -7.94
C PRO A 38 13.21 -4.72 -6.42
N GLU A 39 14.37 -4.21 -6.01
CA GLU A 39 14.72 -4.09 -4.59
C GLU A 39 13.85 -3.02 -3.90
N VAL A 40 13.66 -1.88 -4.57
CA VAL A 40 12.78 -0.81 -4.08
C VAL A 40 11.34 -1.30 -3.95
N TYR A 41 10.87 -2.10 -4.90
CA TYR A 41 9.53 -2.68 -4.85
C TYR A 41 9.41 -3.73 -3.72
N ALA A 42 10.43 -4.56 -3.49
CA ALA A 42 10.45 -5.51 -2.38
C ALA A 42 10.36 -4.79 -1.03
N VAL A 43 11.16 -3.73 -0.81
CA VAL A 43 11.09 -2.88 0.40
C VAL A 43 9.71 -2.22 0.54
N TYR A 44 9.11 -1.77 -0.54
CA TYR A 44 7.75 -1.23 -0.54
C TYR A 44 6.71 -2.28 -0.14
N CYS A 45 6.75 -3.49 -0.73
CA CYS A 45 5.85 -4.60 -0.40
C CYS A 45 5.99 -5.02 1.07
N PHE A 46 7.22 -5.09 1.60
CA PHE A 46 7.48 -5.40 3.01
C PHE A 46 6.80 -4.39 3.95
N ASN A 47 7.00 -3.10 3.71
CA ASN A 47 6.40 -2.06 4.54
C ASN A 47 4.86 -2.02 4.42
N LEU A 48 4.33 -2.24 3.22
CA LEU A 48 2.88 -2.39 3.02
C LEU A 48 2.33 -3.63 3.73
N HIS A 49 3.03 -4.77 3.66
CA HIS A 49 2.62 -5.99 4.36
C HIS A 49 2.36 -5.72 5.85
N LEU A 50 3.28 -5.04 6.54
CA LEU A 50 3.14 -4.73 7.97
C LEU A 50 1.90 -3.86 8.27
N ILE A 51 1.63 -2.88 7.40
CA ILE A 51 0.45 -2.01 7.52
C ILE A 51 -0.83 -2.81 7.29
N TYR A 52 -0.88 -3.60 6.22
CA TYR A 52 -2.05 -4.40 5.84
C TYR A 52 -2.35 -5.51 6.85
N ASP A 53 -1.34 -6.22 7.34
CA ASP A 53 -1.53 -7.26 8.36
C ASP A 53 -2.22 -6.67 9.60
N THR A 54 -1.75 -5.52 10.08
CA THR A 54 -2.37 -4.85 11.23
C THR A 54 -3.80 -4.41 10.93
N MET A 55 -4.03 -3.77 9.78
CA MET A 55 -5.34 -3.24 9.39
C MET A 55 -6.35 -4.35 9.14
N GLU A 56 -5.98 -5.38 8.37
CA GLU A 56 -6.84 -6.49 8.00
C GLU A 56 -7.23 -7.34 9.18
N ARG A 57 -6.33 -7.56 10.15
CA ARG A 57 -6.65 -8.29 11.38
C ARG A 57 -7.79 -7.64 12.15
N PHE A 58 -7.75 -6.31 12.36
CA PHE A 58 -8.85 -5.60 13.00
C PHE A 58 -10.11 -5.56 12.12
N ALA A 59 -9.95 -5.41 10.82
CA ALA A 59 -11.07 -5.36 9.88
C ALA A 59 -11.83 -6.69 9.80
N ILE A 60 -11.14 -7.83 9.82
CA ILE A 60 -11.74 -9.17 9.87
C ILE A 60 -12.46 -9.39 11.21
N GLU A 61 -11.82 -9.08 12.34
CA GLU A 61 -12.43 -9.20 13.68
C GLU A 61 -13.75 -8.44 13.77
N ARG A 62 -13.84 -7.29 13.08
CA ARG A 62 -15.03 -6.43 13.05
C ARG A 62 -15.97 -6.70 11.89
N ASN A 63 -15.70 -7.70 11.06
CA ASN A 63 -16.47 -8.05 9.85
C ASN A 63 -16.60 -6.88 8.86
N LEU A 64 -15.55 -6.06 8.73
CA LEU A 64 -15.50 -4.93 7.78
C LEU A 64 -15.07 -5.36 6.38
N ILE A 65 -14.25 -6.38 6.27
CA ILE A 65 -13.84 -7.01 5.00
C ILE A 65 -13.97 -8.52 5.09
N SER A 66 -14.00 -9.19 3.94
CA SER A 66 -13.91 -10.64 3.85
C SER A 66 -12.45 -11.10 3.72
N ALA A 67 -12.17 -12.38 4.02
CA ALA A 67 -10.84 -12.96 3.86
C ALA A 67 -10.35 -12.88 2.39
N ASP A 68 -11.25 -12.96 1.42
CA ASP A 68 -10.94 -12.87 -0.01
C ASP A 68 -10.37 -11.49 -0.40
N THR A 69 -10.70 -10.46 0.39
CA THR A 69 -10.23 -9.08 0.19
C THR A 69 -8.84 -8.86 0.80
N CYS A 70 -8.38 -9.69 1.73
CA CYS A 70 -7.08 -9.53 2.40
C CYS A 70 -5.90 -9.65 1.44
N ARG A 71 -4.93 -8.73 1.59
CA ARG A 71 -3.74 -8.61 0.73
C ARG A 71 -2.41 -8.79 1.48
N ALA A 72 -2.43 -8.73 2.81
CA ALA A 72 -1.21 -8.79 3.62
C ALA A 72 -0.31 -9.98 3.27
N LEU A 73 -0.87 -11.19 3.18
CA LEU A 73 -0.09 -12.38 2.82
C LEU A 73 0.44 -12.33 1.38
N ARG A 74 -0.29 -11.73 0.45
CA ARG A 74 0.16 -11.58 -0.94
C ARG A 74 1.31 -10.59 -1.05
N LEU A 75 1.25 -9.47 -0.33
CA LEU A 75 2.36 -8.52 -0.21
C LEU A 75 3.61 -9.18 0.39
N TYR A 76 3.44 -10.00 1.41
CA TYR A 76 4.54 -10.76 1.98
C TYR A 76 5.15 -11.74 0.97
N ASN A 77 4.34 -12.44 0.21
CA ASN A 77 4.82 -13.37 -0.82
C ASN A 77 5.55 -12.64 -1.96
N ASP A 78 5.01 -11.49 -2.43
CA ASP A 78 5.66 -10.66 -3.45
C ASP A 78 7.00 -10.10 -2.94
N TYR A 79 7.06 -9.70 -1.67
CA TYR A 79 8.31 -9.32 -1.01
C TYR A 79 9.32 -10.48 -0.95
N CYS A 80 8.95 -11.64 -0.42
CA CYS A 80 9.85 -12.78 -0.29
C CYS A 80 10.38 -13.24 -1.65
N GLU A 81 9.54 -13.31 -2.68
CA GLU A 81 9.96 -13.71 -4.02
C GLU A 81 11.13 -12.85 -4.53
N LEU A 82 11.02 -11.54 -4.38
CA LEU A 82 12.04 -10.62 -4.87
C LEU A 82 13.26 -10.53 -3.93
N TRP A 83 13.02 -10.50 -2.63
CA TRP A 83 14.09 -10.37 -1.64
C TRP A 83 15.01 -11.58 -1.63
N ASP A 84 14.45 -12.78 -1.69
CA ASP A 84 15.21 -14.03 -1.74
C ASP A 84 16.03 -14.15 -3.04
N GLU A 85 15.53 -13.61 -4.17
CA GLU A 85 16.26 -13.57 -5.43
C GLU A 85 17.43 -12.56 -5.38
N ILE A 86 17.20 -11.37 -4.80
CA ILE A 86 18.21 -10.29 -4.74
C ILE A 86 19.32 -10.62 -3.74
N TYR A 87 18.98 -11.22 -2.60
CA TYR A 87 19.87 -11.50 -1.49
C TYR A 87 20.13 -13.01 -1.27
N GLU A 88 20.17 -13.78 -2.36
CA GLU A 88 20.39 -15.24 -2.35
C GLU A 88 21.61 -15.66 -1.50
N ASP A 89 22.68 -14.87 -1.54
CA ASP A 89 23.93 -15.12 -0.83
C ASP A 89 24.03 -14.43 0.55
N ASP A 90 23.06 -13.58 0.92
CA ASP A 90 23.03 -12.85 2.21
C ASP A 90 21.73 -13.08 2.97
N LEU A 91 21.67 -14.19 3.68
CA LEU A 91 20.51 -14.59 4.49
C LEU A 91 20.26 -13.69 5.73
N GLU A 92 21.18 -12.77 6.04
CA GLU A 92 21.06 -11.83 7.15
C GLU A 92 20.52 -10.46 6.67
N ALA A 93 20.40 -10.26 5.35
CA ALA A 93 19.85 -9.03 4.80
C ALA A 93 18.37 -8.84 5.23
N GLU A 94 18.08 -7.72 5.86
CA GLU A 94 16.72 -7.36 6.28
C GLU A 94 16.29 -6.04 5.65
N PRO A 95 15.04 -5.94 5.14
CA PRO A 95 14.53 -4.69 4.60
C PRO A 95 14.28 -3.68 5.73
N PRO A 96 14.47 -2.37 5.48
CA PRO A 96 14.19 -1.35 6.48
C PRO A 96 12.69 -1.25 6.78
N THR A 97 12.34 -1.15 8.07
CA THR A 97 11.00 -0.73 8.48
C THR A 97 10.99 0.77 8.69
N PHE A 98 10.24 1.51 7.88
CA PHE A 98 10.19 2.95 7.90
C PHE A 98 9.46 3.54 9.12
N VAL A 99 9.76 4.79 9.45
CA VAL A 99 9.08 5.53 10.53
C VAL A 99 7.62 5.77 10.16
N SER A 100 7.34 6.10 8.91
CA SER A 100 5.97 6.26 8.38
C SER A 100 5.15 4.98 8.50
N THR A 101 5.75 3.81 8.26
CA THR A 101 5.11 2.49 8.44
C THR A 101 4.69 2.31 9.90
N ARG A 102 5.60 2.51 10.84
CA ARG A 102 5.29 2.40 12.28
C ARG A 102 4.23 3.41 12.71
N SER A 103 4.32 4.65 12.24
CA SER A 103 3.36 5.71 12.56
C SER A 103 1.95 5.38 12.02
N HIS A 104 1.87 4.78 10.82
CA HIS A 104 0.60 4.34 10.25
C HIS A 104 0.00 3.17 11.04
N ILE A 105 0.82 2.17 11.41
CA ILE A 105 0.42 1.06 12.28
C ILE A 105 -0.12 1.56 13.62
N ASP A 106 0.59 2.49 14.27
CA ASP A 106 0.17 3.11 15.52
C ASP A 106 -1.17 3.85 15.37
N ARG A 107 -1.40 4.49 14.22
CA ARG A 107 -2.70 5.11 13.94
C ARG A 107 -3.79 4.07 13.82
N ILE A 108 -3.59 3.01 13.04
CA ILE A 108 -4.55 1.91 12.86
C ILE A 108 -4.93 1.29 14.22
N ILE A 109 -3.95 1.01 15.07
CA ILE A 109 -4.18 0.46 16.42
C ILE A 109 -5.07 1.41 17.24
N ARG A 110 -4.78 2.72 17.22
CA ARG A 110 -5.56 3.73 17.96
C ARG A 110 -7.01 3.84 17.51
N ILE A 111 -7.27 3.65 16.22
CA ILE A 111 -8.63 3.76 15.65
C ILE A 111 -9.32 2.41 15.47
N SER A 112 -8.71 1.31 15.86
CA SER A 112 -9.18 -0.06 15.58
C SER A 112 -10.60 -0.38 16.08
N LYS A 113 -11.13 0.44 16.99
CA LYS A 113 -12.50 0.33 17.53
C LYS A 113 -13.52 1.23 16.84
N ASP A 114 -13.09 2.05 15.90
CA ASP A 114 -13.93 2.99 15.13
C ASP A 114 -14.04 2.47 13.69
N ASP A 115 -15.21 1.90 13.36
CA ASP A 115 -15.44 1.25 12.07
C ASP A 115 -15.29 2.21 10.90
N ASP A 116 -15.78 3.44 11.03
CA ASP A 116 -15.71 4.43 9.96
C ASP A 116 -14.25 4.82 9.67
N LYS A 117 -13.46 5.04 10.73
CA LYS A 117 -12.05 5.40 10.55
C LYS A 117 -11.23 4.24 10.00
N LEU A 118 -11.45 3.03 10.49
CA LEU A 118 -10.74 1.86 9.97
C LEU A 118 -11.11 1.61 8.50
N MET A 119 -12.41 1.74 8.15
CA MET A 119 -12.88 1.62 6.76
C MET A 119 -12.30 2.71 5.85
N ALA A 120 -12.02 3.90 6.35
CA ALA A 120 -11.39 4.96 5.59
C ALA A 120 -9.97 4.57 5.12
N HIS A 121 -9.18 3.91 5.99
CA HIS A 121 -7.86 3.37 5.62
C HIS A 121 -7.99 2.21 4.63
N ILE A 122 -8.95 1.31 4.85
CA ILE A 122 -9.25 0.20 3.92
C ILE A 122 -9.64 0.75 2.55
N TYR A 123 -10.51 1.76 2.50
CA TYR A 123 -10.90 2.41 1.25
C TYR A 123 -9.71 2.93 0.45
N VAL A 124 -8.79 3.65 1.11
CA VAL A 124 -7.63 4.23 0.42
C VAL A 124 -6.68 3.14 -0.06
N ARG A 125 -6.38 2.14 0.77
CA ARG A 125 -5.40 1.10 0.46
C ARG A 125 -5.95 0.02 -0.48
N HIS A 126 -6.97 -0.71 -0.06
CA HIS A 126 -7.58 -1.76 -0.90
C HIS A 126 -8.30 -1.18 -2.11
N GLY A 127 -8.85 0.03 -2.01
CA GLY A 127 -9.41 0.74 -3.16
C GLY A 127 -8.34 1.00 -4.22
N GLY A 128 -7.14 1.43 -3.83
CA GLY A 128 -6.00 1.59 -4.74
C GLY A 128 -5.67 0.29 -5.48
N ASP A 129 -5.59 -0.83 -4.75
CA ASP A 129 -5.32 -2.14 -5.32
C ASP A 129 -6.44 -2.63 -6.26
N LEU A 130 -7.69 -2.39 -5.90
CA LEU A 130 -8.85 -2.82 -6.67
C LEU A 130 -9.08 -2.00 -7.95
N TYR A 131 -8.97 -0.65 -7.85
CA TYR A 131 -9.27 0.23 -8.99
C TYR A 131 -8.06 0.44 -9.90
N GLY A 132 -6.85 0.55 -9.35
CA GLY A 132 -5.61 0.81 -10.08
C GLY A 132 -4.78 -0.45 -10.35
N GLY A 133 -4.88 -1.45 -9.50
CA GLY A 133 -3.98 -2.59 -9.45
C GLY A 133 -3.87 -3.39 -10.74
N GLN A 134 -4.96 -3.52 -11.49
CA GLN A 134 -4.93 -4.26 -12.75
C GLN A 134 -4.03 -3.61 -13.83
N MET A 135 -3.88 -2.29 -13.79
CA MET A 135 -2.95 -1.58 -14.69
C MET A 135 -1.51 -1.62 -14.15
N ILE A 136 -1.35 -1.64 -12.85
CA ILE A 136 -0.04 -1.63 -12.18
C ILE A 136 0.60 -3.03 -12.23
N LYS A 137 -0.19 -4.09 -12.14
CA LYS A 137 0.27 -5.47 -12.07
C LYS A 137 1.30 -5.84 -13.14
N GLU A 138 1.07 -5.45 -14.37
CA GLU A 138 1.96 -5.76 -15.50
C GLU A 138 3.25 -4.93 -15.50
N MET A 139 3.35 -3.94 -14.62
CA MET A 139 4.48 -2.99 -14.56
C MET A 139 5.36 -3.19 -13.34
N VAL A 140 4.86 -3.88 -12.30
CA VAL A 140 5.64 -4.15 -11.09
C VAL A 140 6.57 -5.35 -11.28
N PRO A 141 7.72 -5.39 -10.58
CA PRO A 141 8.58 -6.56 -10.55
C PRO A 141 7.90 -7.78 -9.93
N GLY A 142 8.37 -8.98 -10.29
CA GLY A 142 7.86 -10.25 -9.77
C GLY A 142 6.45 -10.57 -10.27
N LYS A 143 5.69 -11.31 -9.47
CA LYS A 143 4.35 -11.79 -9.87
C LYS A 143 3.23 -10.78 -9.62
N GLY A 144 3.44 -9.80 -8.75
CA GLY A 144 2.43 -8.80 -8.38
C GLY A 144 1.15 -9.45 -7.83
N THR A 145 1.29 -10.47 -6.98
CA THR A 145 0.16 -11.27 -6.48
C THR A 145 -0.79 -10.47 -5.61
N VAL A 146 -0.34 -9.34 -5.07
CA VAL A 146 -1.19 -8.39 -4.33
C VAL A 146 -2.41 -7.94 -5.14
N PHE A 147 -2.28 -7.86 -6.47
CA PHE A 147 -3.35 -7.44 -7.38
C PHE A 147 -4.24 -8.59 -7.88
N ASP A 148 -4.03 -9.82 -7.41
CA ASP A 148 -4.86 -10.99 -7.74
C ASP A 148 -6.09 -11.05 -6.84
N PHE A 149 -7.23 -10.68 -7.38
CA PHE A 149 -8.54 -10.81 -6.74
C PHE A 149 -9.37 -11.86 -7.50
N ASP A 150 -10.05 -12.73 -6.78
CA ASP A 150 -10.91 -13.75 -7.37
C ASP A 150 -12.10 -13.11 -8.11
N ASP A 151 -12.68 -12.05 -7.55
CA ASP A 151 -13.75 -11.25 -8.16
C ASP A 151 -13.60 -9.76 -7.79
N VAL A 152 -12.91 -9.01 -8.67
CA VAL A 152 -12.68 -7.57 -8.50
C VAL A 152 -13.99 -6.80 -8.32
N GLN A 153 -15.02 -7.13 -9.12
CA GLN A 153 -16.31 -6.40 -9.09
C GLN A 153 -17.08 -6.66 -7.80
N LYS A 154 -17.01 -7.88 -7.28
CA LYS A 154 -17.60 -8.22 -5.98
C LYS A 154 -16.88 -7.45 -4.87
N SER A 155 -15.55 -7.46 -4.86
CA SER A 155 -14.73 -6.77 -3.84
C SER A 155 -14.96 -5.26 -3.85
N ILE A 156 -15.06 -4.64 -5.04
CA ILE A 156 -15.43 -3.22 -5.17
C ILE A 156 -16.80 -2.94 -4.56
N LYS A 157 -17.82 -3.74 -4.88
CA LYS A 157 -19.17 -3.55 -4.34
C LYS A 157 -19.21 -3.72 -2.82
N GLU A 158 -18.46 -4.68 -2.26
CA GLU A 158 -18.35 -4.89 -0.82
C GLU A 158 -17.73 -3.66 -0.16
N LEU A 159 -16.61 -3.15 -0.69
CA LEU A 159 -15.94 -1.94 -0.22
C LEU A 159 -16.90 -0.74 -0.26
N GLU A 160 -17.47 -0.42 -1.42
CA GLU A 160 -18.36 0.73 -1.62
C GLU A 160 -19.63 0.67 -0.74
N SER A 161 -20.10 -0.55 -0.42
CA SER A 161 -21.29 -0.72 0.41
C SER A 161 -21.13 -0.18 1.85
N ARG A 162 -19.91 0.04 2.29
CA ARG A 162 -19.55 0.46 3.66
C ARG A 162 -19.12 1.91 3.76
N LEU A 163 -18.93 2.60 2.61
CA LEU A 163 -18.45 3.98 2.59
C LEU A 163 -19.53 4.95 3.05
N ASN A 164 -19.12 6.00 3.75
CA ASN A 164 -19.98 7.11 4.18
C ASN A 164 -19.17 8.41 4.34
N ASP A 165 -19.89 9.53 4.50
CA ASP A 165 -19.31 10.87 4.53
C ASP A 165 -18.45 11.16 5.78
N ASN A 166 -18.59 10.39 6.86
CA ASN A 166 -17.79 10.56 8.09
C ASN A 166 -16.32 10.15 7.89
N MET A 167 -16.02 9.45 6.81
CA MET A 167 -14.70 8.89 6.52
C MET A 167 -13.71 9.89 5.92
N GLU A 168 -14.16 11.04 5.45
CA GLU A 168 -13.33 11.98 4.66
C GLU A 168 -12.03 12.35 5.37
N SER A 169 -12.11 12.85 6.58
CA SER A 169 -10.93 13.30 7.34
C SER A 169 -9.90 12.19 7.53
N GLU A 170 -10.36 10.99 7.81
CA GLU A 170 -9.48 9.84 8.03
C GLU A 170 -8.93 9.27 6.71
N ALA A 171 -9.71 9.28 5.63
CA ALA A 171 -9.25 8.91 4.30
C ALA A 171 -8.13 9.85 3.82
N ARG A 172 -8.28 11.17 4.04
CA ARG A 172 -7.22 12.14 3.75
C ARG A 172 -5.95 11.84 4.56
N MET A 173 -6.09 11.48 5.84
CA MET A 173 -4.95 11.07 6.68
C MET A 173 -4.28 9.79 6.14
N SER A 174 -5.04 8.83 5.64
CA SER A 174 -4.50 7.61 5.03
C SER A 174 -3.68 7.91 3.77
N PHE A 175 -4.11 8.88 2.93
CA PHE A 175 -3.31 9.36 1.81
C PHE A 175 -2.02 10.03 2.26
N MET A 176 -2.04 10.85 3.32
CA MET A 176 -0.82 11.45 3.89
C MET A 176 0.17 10.38 4.36
N TYR A 177 -0.28 9.31 4.99
CA TYR A 177 0.58 8.17 5.33
C TYR A 177 1.14 7.47 4.09
N ALA A 178 0.37 7.39 2.98
CA ALA A 178 0.87 6.86 1.73
C ALA A 178 2.00 7.72 1.15
N GLN A 179 1.82 9.05 1.16
CA GLN A 179 2.84 9.99 0.70
C GLN A 179 4.10 9.91 1.57
N SER A 180 3.96 9.87 2.91
CA SER A 180 5.10 9.74 3.82
C SER A 180 5.88 8.43 3.61
N LEU A 181 5.19 7.33 3.28
CA LEU A 181 5.85 6.07 2.93
C LEU A 181 6.63 6.21 1.61
N PHE A 182 6.06 6.89 0.62
CA PHE A 182 6.74 7.16 -0.65
C PHE A 182 7.95 8.08 -0.48
N ASP A 183 7.86 9.10 0.39
CA ASP A 183 8.99 9.99 0.71
C ASP A 183 10.16 9.19 1.30
N GLU A 184 9.92 8.38 2.33
CA GLU A 184 10.96 7.56 2.97
C GLU A 184 11.53 6.49 2.03
N LEU A 185 10.69 5.88 1.20
CA LEU A 185 11.13 4.92 0.19
C LEU A 185 12.05 5.56 -0.84
N LYS A 186 11.72 6.78 -1.28
CA LYS A 186 12.56 7.55 -2.21
C LYS A 186 13.89 7.94 -1.58
N ASP A 187 13.86 8.45 -0.36
CA ASP A 187 15.08 8.84 0.37
C ASP A 187 16.00 7.62 0.59
N TRP A 188 15.42 6.48 0.92
CA TRP A 188 16.14 5.23 1.03
C TRP A 188 16.76 4.79 -0.30
N GLN A 189 16.00 4.81 -1.39
CA GLN A 189 16.50 4.49 -2.74
C GLN A 189 17.67 5.39 -3.12
N ASP A 190 17.53 6.71 -2.96
CA ASP A 190 18.55 7.69 -3.32
C ASP A 190 19.85 7.45 -2.52
N THR A 191 19.73 7.13 -1.23
CA THR A 191 20.88 6.86 -0.36
C THR A 191 21.55 5.53 -0.69
N HIS A 192 20.74 4.48 -0.89
CA HIS A 192 21.23 3.12 -1.18
C HIS A 192 21.96 3.06 -2.52
N SER A 193 21.41 3.69 -3.54
CA SER A 193 22.05 3.80 -4.86
C SER A 193 23.42 4.51 -4.81
N GLN A 194 23.58 5.52 -3.96
CA GLN A 194 24.86 6.21 -3.77
C GLN A 194 25.93 5.33 -3.10
N LEU A 195 25.51 4.49 -2.14
CA LEU A 195 26.42 3.56 -1.45
C LEU A 195 26.94 2.47 -2.39
N MET A 196 26.10 1.95 -3.27
CA MET A 196 26.49 0.94 -4.25
C MET A 196 27.51 1.50 -5.25
N ILE A 197 27.30 2.72 -5.78
CA ILE A 197 28.25 3.39 -6.69
C ILE A 197 29.60 3.69 -5.99
N GLY A 198 29.56 4.04 -4.69
CA GLY A 198 30.78 4.32 -3.91
C GLY A 198 31.65 3.09 -3.67
N ASN A 199 31.05 1.91 -3.50
CA ASN A 199 31.78 0.66 -3.30
C ASN A 199 32.44 0.12 -4.58
N ASP A 200 31.90 0.44 -5.76
CA ASP A 200 32.49 0.05 -7.05
C ASP A 200 33.72 0.92 -7.45
N LEU A 201 33.97 2.00 -6.72
CA LEU A 201 35.05 2.95 -7.03
C LEU A 201 36.31 2.79 -6.17
N ASP A 202 36.41 1.76 -5.29
CA ASP A 202 37.65 1.47 -4.54
C ASP A 202 38.37 0.23 -5.10
N PRO A 203 39.22 0.37 -6.13
CA PRO A 203 39.99 -0.71 -6.74
C PRO A 203 41.35 -0.90 -6.06
N ALA A 204 41.44 -0.68 -4.74
CA ALA A 204 42.72 -0.78 -4.01
C ALA A 204 42.58 -1.56 -2.70
N SER A 205 42.55 -2.87 -2.82
CA SER A 205 43.00 -3.78 -1.77
C SER A 205 43.45 -5.13 -2.37
#